data_e9e0004a95202eb7fc6ec0844032b830
#
_entry.id   e9e0004a95202eb7fc6ec0844032b830
#
_cell.length_a   1.000
_cell.length_b   1.000
_cell.length_c   1.000
_cell.angle_alpha   90.00
_cell.angle_beta   90.00
_cell.angle_gamma   90.00
#
_symmetry.space_group_name_H-M   'P 1'
#
loop_
_entity.id
_entity.type
_entity.pdbx_description
1 polymer ?
#
loop_
_entity_poly.entity_id
_entity_poly.type
_entity_poly.pdbx_seq_one_letter_code
_entity_poly.pdbx_strand_id
1 'polypeptide(L)'
;MAFTKWETFLENHIEGFFNKKFGSALEPIEVEKKLEKEIANAKRRAKKGKKEWILPNAYTILMNEEDCHHLSSQRFLDDLHILAEKKVILLDAFMDGKLAINIQKDAELSLGLCRVKASYSDMVQRVTQAVKEQHTIVLQRPSFQAPLDLPTEYKIASLTVVEGEDLDSYLAFGEKKIFLGRRERSDFILTDPNASRVHASIRYERHRHLLQDEDSTNGTLLNGRPVLESWLRHGDEIQIGNSVLRYEVI
;
A
#
# COMPACT_ATOMS: atom_id res chain seq x y z
N MET A 1 12.99 20.51 -35.20
CA MET A 1 12.75 19.10 -35.57
C MET A 1 12.73 18.21 -34.31
N ALA A 2 11.80 18.45 -33.39
CA ALA A 2 11.65 17.63 -32.17
C ALA A 2 10.21 17.12 -31.96
N PHE A 3 9.33 17.30 -32.94
CA PHE A 3 7.92 16.90 -32.86
C PHE A 3 7.65 15.45 -33.29
N THR A 4 8.47 14.86 -34.12
CA THR A 4 8.26 13.53 -34.72
C THR A 4 8.44 12.34 -33.77
N LYS A 5 9.19 12.47 -32.66
CA LYS A 5 9.35 11.40 -31.67
C LYS A 5 8.16 11.25 -30.71
N TRP A 6 7.43 12.31 -30.48
CA TRP A 6 6.24 12.31 -29.63
C TRP A 6 5.00 11.78 -30.37
N GLU A 7 4.86 12.12 -31.64
CA GLU A 7 3.78 11.60 -32.50
C GLU A 7 3.91 10.10 -32.70
N THR A 8 5.11 9.59 -33.00
CA THR A 8 5.36 8.14 -33.15
C THR A 8 5.17 7.39 -31.83
N PHE A 9 5.48 8.02 -30.69
CA PHE A 9 5.23 7.41 -29.37
C PHE A 9 3.73 7.37 -29.05
N LEU A 10 2.98 8.40 -29.39
CA LEU A 10 1.53 8.46 -29.22
C LEU A 10 0.82 7.52 -30.20
N GLU A 11 1.19 7.45 -31.46
CA GLU A 11 0.62 6.54 -32.46
C GLU A 11 0.82 5.08 -32.07
N ASN A 12 2.03 4.67 -31.70
CA ASN A 12 2.33 3.30 -31.28
C ASN A 12 1.63 2.92 -29.95
N HIS A 13 1.35 3.89 -29.05
CA HIS A 13 0.60 3.63 -27.83
C HIS A 13 -0.92 3.69 -28.03
N ILE A 14 -1.39 4.51 -28.96
CA ILE A 14 -2.83 4.64 -29.29
C ILE A 14 -3.28 3.48 -30.18
N GLU A 15 -2.52 3.09 -31.20
CA GLU A 15 -2.85 1.95 -32.06
C GLU A 15 -2.74 0.62 -31.33
N GLY A 16 -1.72 0.42 -30.48
CA GLY A 16 -1.61 -0.75 -29.60
C GLY A 16 -2.73 -0.82 -28.56
N PHE A 17 -3.24 0.33 -28.13
CA PHE A 17 -4.34 0.42 -27.18
C PHE A 17 -5.72 0.18 -27.83
N PHE A 18 -5.93 0.61 -29.08
CA PHE A 18 -7.20 0.38 -29.80
C PHE A 18 -7.32 -1.01 -30.39
N ASN A 19 -6.26 -1.61 -30.88
CA ASN A 19 -6.31 -2.97 -31.47
C ASN A 19 -6.38 -4.09 -30.42
N LYS A 20 -6.02 -3.83 -29.14
CA LYS A 20 -6.18 -4.79 -28.03
C LYS A 20 -7.58 -4.80 -27.41
N LYS A 21 -8.46 -3.86 -27.77
CA LYS A 21 -9.70 -3.59 -27.03
C LYS A 21 -10.94 -4.35 -27.46
N PHE A 22 -10.84 -5.19 -28.48
CA PHE A 22 -11.98 -5.99 -28.92
C PHE A 22 -11.64 -7.49 -28.91
N GLY A 23 -11.84 -8.14 -27.73
CA GLY A 23 -11.83 -9.59 -27.60
C GLY A 23 -10.69 -10.23 -26.82
N SER A 24 -9.82 -9.48 -26.14
CA SER A 24 -8.83 -10.05 -25.21
C SER A 24 -9.33 -9.97 -23.75
N ALA A 25 -9.08 -11.03 -22.98
CA ALA A 25 -9.36 -11.05 -21.54
C ALA A 25 -8.61 -9.91 -20.81
N LEU A 26 -9.19 -9.43 -19.72
CA LEU A 26 -8.61 -8.37 -18.88
C LEU A 26 -7.30 -8.85 -18.26
N GLU A 27 -6.23 -8.08 -18.41
CA GLU A 27 -4.95 -8.38 -17.79
C GLU A 27 -4.87 -7.83 -16.34
N PRO A 28 -4.22 -8.55 -15.39
CA PRO A 28 -4.05 -8.08 -14.00
C PRO A 28 -3.51 -6.66 -13.91
N ILE A 29 -2.48 -6.33 -14.68
CA ILE A 29 -1.83 -5.01 -14.71
C ILE A 29 -2.79 -3.86 -15.10
N GLU A 30 -3.83 -4.14 -15.88
CA GLU A 30 -4.82 -3.13 -16.24
C GLU A 30 -5.75 -2.80 -15.07
N VAL A 31 -6.09 -3.82 -14.27
CA VAL A 31 -6.87 -3.65 -13.03
C VAL A 31 -6.06 -2.86 -12.00
N GLU A 32 -4.80 -3.23 -11.81
CA GLU A 32 -3.85 -2.54 -10.93
C GLU A 32 -3.75 -1.05 -11.27
N LYS A 33 -3.48 -0.72 -12.54
CA LYS A 33 -3.41 0.67 -13.02
C LYS A 33 -4.70 1.44 -12.78
N LYS A 34 -5.87 0.79 -12.94
CA LYS A 34 -7.16 1.43 -12.70
C LYS A 34 -7.42 1.66 -11.22
N LEU A 35 -7.03 0.71 -10.35
CA LEU A 35 -7.11 0.86 -8.91
C LEU A 35 -6.23 2.02 -8.44
N GLU A 36 -4.95 2.05 -8.85
CA GLU A 36 -4.04 3.15 -8.52
C GLU A 36 -4.57 4.52 -8.97
N LYS A 37 -5.11 4.58 -10.20
CA LYS A 37 -5.70 5.80 -10.74
C LYS A 37 -6.91 6.25 -9.92
N GLU A 38 -7.75 5.32 -9.48
CA GLU A 38 -8.92 5.65 -8.66
C GLU A 38 -8.52 6.13 -7.27
N ILE A 39 -7.51 5.50 -6.62
CA ILE A 39 -6.94 5.97 -5.36
C ILE A 39 -6.38 7.40 -5.50
N ALA A 40 -5.62 7.66 -6.56
CA ALA A 40 -5.08 9.00 -6.83
C ALA A 40 -6.19 10.04 -7.12
N ASN A 41 -7.24 9.64 -7.84
CA ASN A 41 -8.40 10.50 -8.09
C ASN A 41 -9.19 10.79 -6.82
N ALA A 42 -9.31 9.81 -5.91
CA ALA A 42 -9.94 9.99 -4.61
C ALA A 42 -9.22 11.09 -3.81
N LYS A 43 -7.88 11.12 -3.79
CA LYS A 43 -7.12 12.21 -3.19
C LYS A 43 -7.44 13.56 -3.81
N ARG A 44 -7.56 13.63 -5.14
CA ARG A 44 -7.89 14.89 -5.84
C ARG A 44 -9.29 15.39 -5.52
N ARG A 45 -10.25 14.47 -5.30
CA ARG A 45 -11.65 14.79 -4.93
C ARG A 45 -11.80 15.14 -3.46
N ALA A 46 -10.91 14.67 -2.60
CA ALA A 46 -10.92 15.01 -1.18
C ALA A 46 -10.74 16.52 -1.01
N LYS A 47 -11.68 17.18 -0.32
CA LYS A 47 -11.72 18.63 -0.21
C LYS A 47 -10.46 19.18 0.47
N LYS A 48 -9.78 20.09 -0.22
CA LYS A 48 -8.67 20.90 0.31
C LYS A 48 -9.20 21.69 1.52
N GLY A 49 -8.75 21.39 2.71
CA GLY A 49 -9.19 22.10 3.92
C GLY A 49 -9.00 21.35 5.22
N LYS A 50 -8.65 20.08 5.16
CA LYS A 50 -8.25 19.29 6.33
C LYS A 50 -6.72 19.15 6.36
N LYS A 51 -6.17 19.09 7.56
CA LYS A 51 -4.74 18.89 7.82
C LYS A 51 -4.22 17.56 7.25
N GLU A 52 -5.12 16.60 6.98
CA GLU A 52 -4.85 15.25 6.52
C GLU A 52 -5.78 14.85 5.36
N TRP A 53 -5.24 14.09 4.42
CA TRP A 53 -5.98 13.52 3.30
C TRP A 53 -6.50 12.13 3.68
N ILE A 54 -7.78 12.00 3.99
CA ILE A 54 -8.40 10.70 4.28
C ILE A 54 -9.01 10.16 2.99
N LEU A 55 -8.53 8.99 2.55
CA LEU A 55 -9.00 8.28 1.36
C LEU A 55 -10.13 7.29 1.69
N PRO A 56 -10.96 6.94 0.71
CA PRO A 56 -11.89 5.83 0.84
C PRO A 56 -11.17 4.53 1.20
N ASN A 57 -11.78 3.70 2.01
CA ASN A 57 -11.24 2.42 2.46
C ASN A 57 -11.94 1.20 1.83
N ALA A 58 -12.88 1.40 0.91
CA ALA A 58 -13.55 0.33 0.18
C ALA A 58 -13.49 0.59 -1.32
N TYR A 59 -13.00 -0.40 -2.06
CA TYR A 59 -12.88 -0.38 -3.51
C TYR A 59 -13.63 -1.57 -4.11
N THR A 60 -14.53 -1.29 -5.04
CA THR A 60 -15.25 -2.32 -5.79
C THR A 60 -14.79 -2.29 -7.23
N ILE A 61 -14.24 -3.41 -7.69
CA ILE A 61 -13.77 -3.60 -9.05
C ILE A 61 -14.87 -4.35 -9.81
N LEU A 62 -15.46 -3.69 -10.79
CA LEU A 62 -16.51 -4.22 -11.64
C LEU A 62 -15.87 -4.71 -12.94
N MET A 63 -16.19 -5.92 -13.36
CA MET A 63 -15.73 -6.50 -14.61
C MET A 63 -16.74 -7.54 -15.12
N ASN A 64 -16.58 -7.97 -16.34
CA ASN A 64 -17.45 -8.96 -16.93
C ASN A 64 -17.29 -10.35 -16.26
N GLU A 65 -18.18 -11.27 -16.49
CA GLU A 65 -18.21 -12.59 -15.83
C GLU A 65 -16.97 -13.45 -16.15
N GLU A 66 -16.52 -13.47 -17.39
CA GLU A 66 -15.36 -14.25 -17.82
C GLU A 66 -14.07 -13.70 -17.17
N ASP A 67 -13.89 -12.38 -17.18
CA ASP A 67 -12.77 -11.73 -16.52
C ASP A 67 -12.76 -11.97 -15.01
N CYS A 68 -13.94 -11.99 -14.37
CA CYS A 68 -14.07 -12.35 -12.96
C CYS A 68 -13.58 -13.77 -12.68
N HIS A 69 -13.92 -14.73 -13.52
CA HIS A 69 -13.45 -16.12 -13.35
C HIS A 69 -11.92 -16.24 -13.44
N HIS A 70 -11.29 -15.46 -14.31
CA HIS A 70 -9.85 -15.48 -14.49
C HIS A 70 -9.08 -14.74 -13.39
N LEU A 71 -9.64 -13.65 -12.86
CA LEU A 71 -8.96 -12.73 -11.94
C LEU A 71 -9.38 -12.85 -10.47
N SER A 72 -10.29 -13.76 -10.12
CA SER A 72 -10.77 -13.92 -8.73
C SER A 72 -9.87 -14.80 -7.85
N SER A 73 -8.56 -14.85 -8.09
CA SER A 73 -7.65 -15.60 -7.23
C SER A 73 -7.34 -14.83 -5.93
N GLN A 74 -7.15 -15.54 -4.82
CA GLN A 74 -6.76 -14.93 -3.55
C GLN A 74 -5.45 -14.16 -3.69
N ARG A 75 -4.48 -14.73 -4.41
CA ARG A 75 -3.19 -14.08 -4.66
C ARG A 75 -3.36 -12.72 -5.34
N PHE A 76 -4.20 -12.63 -6.36
CA PHE A 76 -4.44 -11.37 -7.06
C PHE A 76 -5.10 -10.33 -6.14
N LEU A 77 -6.05 -10.74 -5.28
CA LEU A 77 -6.62 -9.84 -4.28
C LEU A 77 -5.57 -9.35 -3.27
N ASP A 78 -4.66 -10.21 -2.85
CA ASP A 78 -3.56 -9.85 -1.97
C ASP A 78 -2.60 -8.87 -2.64
N ASP A 79 -2.27 -9.07 -3.91
CA ASP A 79 -1.44 -8.15 -4.70
C ASP A 79 -2.12 -6.76 -4.83
N LEU A 80 -3.43 -6.71 -5.05
CA LEU A 80 -4.20 -5.47 -5.07
C LEU A 80 -4.23 -4.76 -3.71
N HIS A 81 -4.31 -5.51 -2.61
CA HIS A 81 -4.22 -4.95 -1.26
C HIS A 81 -2.86 -4.30 -1.01
N ILE A 82 -1.77 -5.01 -1.31
CA ILE A 82 -0.40 -4.49 -1.18
C ILE A 82 -0.22 -3.22 -2.02
N LEU A 83 -0.69 -3.25 -3.27
CA LEU A 83 -0.65 -2.11 -4.18
C LEU A 83 -1.37 -0.88 -3.59
N ALA A 84 -2.58 -1.09 -3.04
CA ALA A 84 -3.35 -0.01 -2.45
C ALA A 84 -2.67 0.58 -1.21
N GLU A 85 -2.12 -0.28 -0.32
CA GLU A 85 -1.38 0.15 0.87
C GLU A 85 -0.15 0.99 0.49
N LYS A 86 0.67 0.51 -0.44
CA LYS A 86 1.81 1.27 -0.96
C LYS A 86 1.39 2.61 -1.56
N LYS A 87 0.28 2.62 -2.30
CA LYS A 87 -0.22 3.84 -2.94
C LYS A 87 -0.68 4.88 -1.93
N VAL A 88 -1.29 4.47 -0.81
CA VAL A 88 -1.70 5.39 0.27
C VAL A 88 -0.48 6.09 0.86
N ILE A 89 0.59 5.35 1.17
CA ILE A 89 1.83 5.91 1.71
C ILE A 89 2.48 6.87 0.71
N LEU A 90 2.63 6.44 -0.57
CA LEU A 90 3.23 7.25 -1.63
C LEU A 90 2.45 8.54 -1.91
N LEU A 91 1.15 8.55 -1.65
CA LEU A 91 0.32 9.73 -1.78
C LEU A 91 0.37 10.64 -0.54
N ASP A 92 1.10 10.29 0.52
CA ASP A 92 1.09 11.00 1.80
C ASP A 92 -0.35 11.22 2.31
N ALA A 93 -1.13 10.15 2.30
CA ALA A 93 -2.54 10.15 2.67
C ALA A 93 -2.80 9.12 3.76
N PHE A 94 -3.97 9.20 4.37
CA PHE A 94 -4.44 8.28 5.39
C PHE A 94 -5.68 7.55 4.91
N MET A 95 -5.96 6.43 5.52
CA MET A 95 -7.19 5.69 5.33
C MET A 95 -7.70 5.27 6.70
N ASP A 96 -8.97 5.53 6.99
CA ASP A 96 -9.58 5.16 8.26
C ASP A 96 -10.35 3.84 8.08
N GLY A 97 -10.22 2.95 9.08
CA GLY A 97 -10.82 1.63 9.04
C GLY A 97 -10.02 0.62 8.21
N LYS A 98 -10.58 -0.54 7.98
CA LYS A 98 -9.91 -1.64 7.26
C LYS A 98 -10.09 -1.49 5.75
N LEU A 99 -9.01 -1.63 5.00
CA LEU A 99 -9.08 -1.68 3.54
C LEU A 99 -9.88 -2.91 3.08
N ALA A 100 -10.86 -2.67 2.21
CA ALA A 100 -11.68 -3.70 1.58
C ALA A 100 -11.61 -3.57 0.06
N ILE A 101 -11.20 -4.62 -0.62
CA ILE A 101 -11.19 -4.70 -2.08
C ILE A 101 -12.08 -5.87 -2.49
N ASN A 102 -13.10 -5.59 -3.31
CA ASN A 102 -14.06 -6.56 -3.77
C ASN A 102 -14.12 -6.58 -5.29
N ILE A 103 -14.19 -7.77 -5.89
CA ILE A 103 -14.44 -7.96 -7.31
C ILE A 103 -15.93 -8.34 -7.48
N GLN A 104 -16.63 -7.67 -8.38
CA GLN A 104 -18.05 -7.92 -8.66
C GLN A 104 -18.27 -8.01 -10.17
N LYS A 105 -19.21 -8.87 -10.55
CA LYS A 105 -19.66 -9.02 -11.93
C LYS A 105 -20.52 -7.83 -12.35
N ASP A 106 -20.28 -7.35 -13.57
CA ASP A 106 -21.09 -6.33 -14.22
C ASP A 106 -21.35 -6.77 -15.67
N ALA A 107 -22.59 -7.22 -15.93
CA ALA A 107 -22.99 -7.74 -17.24
C ALA A 107 -23.00 -6.66 -18.35
N GLU A 108 -22.97 -5.38 -17.97
CA GLU A 108 -22.92 -4.29 -18.95
C GLU A 108 -21.49 -4.03 -19.45
N LEU A 109 -20.49 -4.58 -18.77
CA LEU A 109 -19.09 -4.41 -19.18
C LEU A 109 -18.70 -5.48 -20.20
N SER A 110 -18.09 -5.03 -21.28
CA SER A 110 -17.50 -5.92 -22.28
C SER A 110 -16.23 -6.60 -21.73
N LEU A 111 -15.91 -7.77 -22.29
CA LEU A 111 -14.66 -8.48 -22.00
C LEU A 111 -13.44 -7.55 -22.13
N GLY A 112 -12.49 -7.67 -21.22
CA GLY A 112 -11.30 -6.83 -21.19
C GLY A 112 -11.52 -5.42 -20.61
N LEU A 113 -12.69 -5.13 -20.07
CA LEU A 113 -13.00 -3.86 -19.43
C LEU A 113 -13.28 -4.01 -17.94
N CYS A 114 -12.71 -3.12 -17.12
CA CYS A 114 -13.10 -3.01 -15.73
C CYS A 114 -13.36 -1.56 -15.31
N ARG A 115 -14.10 -1.40 -14.24
CA ARG A 115 -14.41 -0.11 -13.59
C ARG A 115 -14.15 -0.24 -12.10
N VAL A 116 -13.47 0.73 -11.50
CA VAL A 116 -13.22 0.78 -10.07
C VAL A 116 -14.09 1.86 -9.45
N LYS A 117 -14.80 1.51 -8.39
CA LYS A 117 -15.60 2.44 -7.57
C LYS A 117 -14.98 2.50 -6.17
N ALA A 118 -14.83 3.71 -5.63
CA ALA A 118 -14.32 3.95 -4.29
C ALA A 118 -15.45 4.45 -3.39
N SER A 119 -15.52 3.96 -2.14
CA SER A 119 -16.48 4.37 -1.13
C SER A 119 -15.85 4.35 0.26
N TYR A 120 -16.46 5.08 1.21
CA TYR A 120 -16.12 4.98 2.61
C TYR A 120 -17.03 3.93 3.25
N SER A 121 -16.41 2.92 3.90
CA SER A 121 -17.16 1.95 4.69
C SER A 121 -16.98 2.27 6.17
N ASP A 122 -18.08 2.55 6.86
CA ASP A 122 -18.10 2.66 8.32
C ASP A 122 -18.00 1.25 8.91
N MET A 123 -16.88 0.93 9.55
CA MET A 123 -16.61 -0.39 10.14
C MET A 123 -17.44 -0.72 11.38
N VAL A 124 -18.52 -0.01 11.67
CA VAL A 124 -19.41 -0.31 12.82
C VAL A 124 -20.70 -1.02 12.41
N GLN A 125 -20.97 -1.22 11.16
CA GLN A 125 -22.19 -1.93 10.75
C GLN A 125 -21.88 -2.96 9.68
N ARG A 126 -21.90 -4.25 10.08
CA ARG A 126 -22.88 -5.25 9.61
C ARG A 126 -22.29 -6.61 9.39
N VAL A 127 -22.40 -7.28 10.47
CA VAL A 127 -22.83 -8.67 10.41
C VAL A 127 -24.37 -8.72 10.55
N THR A 128 -25.14 -7.96 9.85
CA THR A 128 -26.60 -8.17 9.78
C THR A 128 -27.22 -7.22 8.77
N GLN A 129 -27.16 -7.59 7.52
CA GLN A 129 -28.23 -7.48 6.54
C GLN A 129 -27.72 -8.05 5.24
N ALA A 130 -27.85 -9.34 5.17
CA ALA A 130 -27.68 -10.02 3.93
C ALA A 130 -29.01 -10.33 3.33
N VAL A 131 -28.90 -10.90 2.20
CA VAL A 131 -29.90 -11.65 1.47
C VAL A 131 -31.04 -10.81 0.92
N LYS A 132 -30.71 -10.11 -0.16
CA LYS A 132 -31.54 -10.10 -1.34
C LYS A 132 -30.64 -10.23 -2.57
N GLU A 133 -30.60 -11.42 -3.05
CA GLU A 133 -30.42 -11.89 -4.42
C GLU A 133 -29.90 -10.88 -5.44
N GLN A 134 -28.57 -10.86 -5.57
CA GLN A 134 -27.90 -10.72 -6.86
C GLN A 134 -26.53 -11.38 -6.66
N HIS A 135 -26.15 -12.27 -7.56
CA HIS A 135 -24.97 -13.12 -7.49
C HIS A 135 -23.67 -12.32 -7.30
N THR A 136 -23.38 -11.99 -6.04
CA THR A 136 -22.15 -11.33 -5.65
C THR A 136 -21.25 -12.39 -5.03
N ILE A 137 -20.14 -12.71 -5.70
CA ILE A 137 -19.09 -13.47 -5.05
C ILE A 137 -18.38 -12.48 -4.12
N VAL A 138 -18.82 -12.41 -2.88
CA VAL A 138 -18.08 -11.75 -1.82
C VAL A 138 -17.00 -12.72 -1.39
N LEU A 139 -15.80 -12.57 -1.93
CA LEU A 139 -14.63 -13.23 -1.37
C LEU A 139 -14.31 -12.51 -0.05
N GLN A 140 -15.01 -12.89 1.00
CA GLN A 140 -14.58 -12.54 2.35
C GLN A 140 -13.24 -13.23 2.60
N ARG A 141 -12.27 -12.47 3.12
CA ARG A 141 -11.05 -13.06 3.66
C ARG A 141 -11.46 -14.20 4.59
N PRO A 142 -11.23 -15.46 4.27
CA PRO A 142 -11.58 -16.54 5.18
C PRO A 142 -10.83 -16.28 6.48
N SER A 143 -11.53 -16.29 7.59
CA SER A 143 -10.90 -16.44 8.90
C SER A 143 -10.35 -17.88 8.98
N PHE A 144 -9.17 -18.08 8.41
CA PHE A 144 -8.51 -19.37 8.48
C PHE A 144 -8.07 -19.63 9.91
N GLN A 145 -8.79 -20.49 10.59
CA GLN A 145 -8.25 -21.38 11.60
C GLN A 145 -7.54 -22.53 10.87
N ALA A 146 -6.47 -22.23 10.17
CA ALA A 146 -5.57 -23.24 9.66
C ALA A 146 -4.35 -23.29 10.57
N PRO A 147 -3.97 -24.45 11.11
CA PRO A 147 -2.70 -24.58 11.83
C PRO A 147 -1.58 -24.49 10.79
N LEU A 148 -0.63 -23.57 11.01
CA LEU A 148 0.72 -23.54 10.48
C LEU A 148 1.07 -22.87 9.16
N ASP A 149 0.16 -22.20 8.46
CA ASP A 149 0.63 -21.17 7.54
C ASP A 149 0.45 -19.79 8.19
N LEU A 150 1.53 -19.29 8.78
CA LEU A 150 1.61 -17.89 9.18
C LEU A 150 1.28 -17.08 7.94
N PRO A 151 0.34 -16.11 8.02
CA PRO A 151 0.06 -15.23 6.88
C PRO A 151 1.41 -14.68 6.42
N THR A 152 1.70 -14.80 5.14
CA THR A 152 2.88 -14.17 4.54
C THR A 152 2.80 -12.70 4.92
N GLU A 153 3.74 -12.25 5.75
CA GLU A 153 3.77 -10.87 6.22
C GLU A 153 4.10 -10.02 5.01
N TYR A 154 3.09 -9.32 4.47
CA TYR A 154 3.25 -8.50 3.29
C TYR A 154 4.30 -7.44 3.54
N LYS A 155 5.27 -7.35 2.64
CA LYS A 155 6.31 -6.33 2.70
C LYS A 155 5.82 -5.08 1.98
N ILE A 156 5.69 -3.99 2.72
CA ILE A 156 5.18 -2.71 2.22
C ILE A 156 6.32 -1.70 2.09
N ALA A 157 7.26 -1.76 3.04
CA ALA A 157 8.37 -0.83 3.13
C ALA A 157 9.66 -1.51 3.56
N SER A 158 10.76 -0.80 3.41
CA SER A 158 12.08 -1.23 3.85
C SER A 158 12.83 -0.11 4.58
N LEU A 159 13.79 -0.54 5.40
CA LEU A 159 14.87 0.29 5.94
C LEU A 159 16.19 -0.22 5.40
N THR A 160 17.04 0.70 4.96
CA THR A 160 18.41 0.41 4.55
C THR A 160 19.35 1.38 5.29
N VAL A 161 20.40 0.88 5.93
CA VAL A 161 21.43 1.74 6.50
C VAL A 161 22.25 2.35 5.36
N VAL A 162 22.23 3.66 5.25
CA VAL A 162 22.95 4.42 4.20
C VAL A 162 24.21 5.10 4.72
N GLU A 163 24.34 5.26 6.06
CA GLU A 163 25.54 5.74 6.73
C GLU A 163 25.67 5.06 8.10
N GLY A 164 26.89 4.76 8.53
CA GLY A 164 27.21 4.18 9.83
C GLY A 164 27.94 2.84 9.75
N GLU A 165 28.11 2.18 10.91
CA GLU A 165 28.86 0.93 11.03
C GLU A 165 28.14 -0.24 10.34
N ASP A 166 26.80 -0.22 10.31
CA ASP A 166 25.96 -1.27 9.75
C ASP A 166 25.56 -0.99 8.28
N LEU A 167 26.39 -0.27 7.52
CA LEU A 167 26.14 0.11 6.13
C LEU A 167 25.60 -1.07 5.30
N ASP A 168 24.60 -0.82 4.45
CA ASP A 168 23.90 -1.77 3.60
C ASP A 168 23.04 -2.81 4.35
N SER A 169 22.96 -2.77 5.68
CA SER A 169 21.99 -3.58 6.42
C SER A 169 20.58 -3.22 6.02
N TYR A 170 19.74 -4.23 5.80
CA TYR A 170 18.43 -4.11 5.17
C TYR A 170 17.36 -4.90 5.93
N LEU A 171 16.17 -4.29 6.10
CA LEU A 171 14.98 -4.95 6.63
C LEU A 171 13.75 -4.55 5.81
N ALA A 172 13.03 -5.52 5.23
CA ALA A 172 11.72 -5.30 4.66
C ALA A 172 10.62 -5.68 5.67
N PHE A 173 9.61 -4.83 5.82
CA PHE A 173 8.54 -5.01 6.81
C PHE A 173 7.18 -4.53 6.26
N GLY A 174 6.12 -4.93 6.97
CA GLY A 174 4.74 -4.58 6.63
C GLY A 174 4.03 -3.92 7.82
N GLU A 175 2.91 -4.48 8.24
CA GLU A 175 2.04 -3.90 9.28
C GLU A 175 2.54 -4.15 10.72
N LYS A 176 3.46 -5.10 10.92
CA LYS A 176 3.97 -5.42 12.25
C LYS A 176 4.79 -4.27 12.83
N LYS A 177 4.57 -3.97 14.13
CA LYS A 177 5.47 -3.05 14.86
C LYS A 177 6.87 -3.63 14.90
N ILE A 178 7.88 -2.84 14.54
CA ILE A 178 9.29 -3.20 14.59
C ILE A 178 10.04 -2.27 15.53
N PHE A 179 11.05 -2.81 16.21
CA PHE A 179 11.93 -2.07 17.10
C PHE A 179 13.33 -1.94 16.51
N LEU A 180 13.88 -0.74 16.60
CA LEU A 180 15.21 -0.36 16.14
C LEU A 180 16.11 -0.08 17.35
N GLY A 181 17.35 -0.56 17.36
CA GLY A 181 18.27 -0.26 18.42
C GLY A 181 19.37 -1.30 18.59
N ARG A 182 20.24 -1.10 19.58
CA ARG A 182 21.46 -1.90 19.80
C ARG A 182 21.21 -3.25 20.49
N ARG A 183 19.98 -3.54 20.92
CA ARG A 183 19.65 -4.80 21.59
C ARG A 183 19.51 -5.93 20.58
N GLU A 184 20.10 -7.11 20.86
CA GLU A 184 20.00 -8.33 20.05
C GLU A 184 18.57 -8.79 19.73
N ARG A 185 17.58 -8.39 20.53
CA ARG A 185 16.17 -8.71 20.33
C ARG A 185 15.39 -7.61 19.56
N SER A 186 16.07 -6.57 19.05
CA SER A 186 15.47 -5.61 18.15
C SER A 186 15.23 -6.27 16.80
N ASP A 187 14.16 -5.88 16.10
CA ASP A 187 13.88 -6.38 14.75
C ASP A 187 14.92 -5.83 13.74
N PHE A 188 15.45 -4.62 13.99
CA PHE A 188 16.58 -4.04 13.29
C PHE A 188 17.68 -3.71 14.30
N ILE A 189 18.76 -4.49 14.26
CA ILE A 189 19.89 -4.35 15.18
C ILE A 189 20.88 -3.35 14.59
N LEU A 190 21.26 -2.34 15.39
CA LEU A 190 22.31 -1.38 15.10
C LEU A 190 23.49 -1.62 16.03
N THR A 191 24.71 -1.75 15.49
CA THR A 191 25.92 -1.93 16.28
C THR A 191 26.47 -0.61 16.84
N ASP A 192 25.94 0.53 16.36
CA ASP A 192 26.31 1.88 16.79
C ASP A 192 26.23 2.05 18.31
N PRO A 193 27.36 2.37 19.02
CA PRO A 193 27.39 2.57 20.47
C PRO A 193 26.52 3.75 20.93
N ASN A 194 26.22 4.72 20.05
CA ASN A 194 25.34 5.84 20.34
C ASN A 194 23.84 5.51 20.17
N ALA A 195 23.51 4.33 19.65
CA ALA A 195 22.15 3.83 19.64
C ALA A 195 21.77 3.28 21.02
N SER A 196 20.59 3.64 21.54
CA SER A 196 20.03 3.04 22.74
C SER A 196 19.67 1.56 22.50
N ARG A 197 19.55 0.77 23.58
CA ARG A 197 19.18 -0.66 23.49
C ARG A 197 17.86 -0.87 22.76
N VAL A 198 16.85 -0.11 23.10
CA VAL A 198 15.63 0.13 22.31
C VAL A 198 15.63 1.62 22.04
N HIS A 199 15.81 2.04 20.80
CA HIS A 199 16.00 3.44 20.47
C HIS A 199 14.73 4.06 19.87
N ALA A 200 14.20 3.40 18.86
CA ALA A 200 12.98 3.83 18.19
C ALA A 200 12.12 2.62 17.80
N SER A 201 10.89 2.87 17.46
CA SER A 201 10.00 1.87 16.87
C SER A 201 9.26 2.45 15.68
N ILE A 202 8.83 1.55 14.79
CA ILE A 202 7.93 1.89 13.69
C ILE A 202 6.69 1.02 13.84
N ARG A 203 5.51 1.65 13.90
CA ARG A 203 4.21 0.97 13.94
C ARG A 203 3.39 1.32 12.71
N TYR A 204 2.51 0.42 12.31
CA TYR A 204 1.58 0.64 11.21
C TYR A 204 0.22 1.05 11.73
N GLU A 205 -0.25 2.22 11.33
CA GLU A 205 -1.48 2.81 11.81
C GLU A 205 -2.11 3.68 10.70
N ARG A 206 -3.43 3.62 10.54
CA ARG A 206 -4.16 4.37 9.51
C ARG A 206 -3.55 4.23 8.10
N HIS A 207 -3.07 3.04 7.77
CA HIS A 207 -2.40 2.67 6.51
C HIS A 207 -1.10 3.43 6.24
N ARG A 208 -0.37 3.79 7.31
CA ARG A 208 0.95 4.44 7.24
C ARG A 208 1.87 3.96 8.34
N HIS A 209 3.16 4.13 8.13
CA HIS A 209 4.17 3.87 9.14
C HIS A 209 4.42 5.13 9.99
N LEU A 210 4.40 4.95 11.29
CA LEU A 210 4.63 5.98 12.29
C LEU A 210 5.91 5.63 13.06
N LEU A 211 6.92 6.49 12.93
CA LEU A 211 8.16 6.43 13.71
C LEU A 211 7.91 7.02 15.09
N GLN A 212 8.44 6.37 16.12
CA GLN A 212 8.39 6.83 17.50
C GLN A 212 9.75 6.64 18.17
N ASP A 213 10.26 7.68 18.83
CA ASP A 213 11.38 7.57 19.75
C ASP A 213 10.93 6.86 21.03
N GLU A 214 11.70 5.87 21.48
CA GLU A 214 11.38 5.06 22.67
C GLU A 214 12.21 5.54 23.88
N ASP A 215 12.14 6.84 24.19
CA ASP A 215 12.89 7.53 25.25
C ASP A 215 14.41 7.28 25.12
N SER A 216 14.92 7.44 23.91
CA SER A 216 16.32 7.20 23.62
C SER A 216 17.23 8.23 24.28
N THR A 217 18.48 7.85 24.54
CA THR A 217 19.45 8.73 25.23
C THR A 217 19.85 9.93 24.36
N ASN A 218 20.03 9.72 23.06
CA ASN A 218 20.54 10.74 22.15
C ASN A 218 19.45 11.35 21.25
N GLY A 219 18.23 10.81 21.31
CA GLY A 219 17.11 11.24 20.48
C GLY A 219 17.18 10.67 19.04
N THR A 220 16.04 10.68 18.38
CA THR A 220 15.86 10.27 16.97
C THR A 220 15.69 11.50 16.10
N LEU A 221 16.43 11.57 14.97
CA LEU A 221 16.23 12.63 13.99
C LEU A 221 15.51 12.06 12.75
N LEU A 222 14.60 12.82 12.19
CA LEU A 222 13.96 12.55 10.90
C LEU A 222 14.30 13.70 9.93
N ASN A 223 15.03 13.38 8.85
CA ASN A 223 15.52 14.37 7.89
C ASN A 223 16.29 15.52 8.59
N GLY A 224 17.15 15.17 9.55
CA GLY A 224 17.97 16.10 10.33
C GLY A 224 17.22 16.90 11.41
N ARG A 225 15.95 16.61 11.69
CA ARG A 225 15.15 17.28 12.72
C ARG A 225 14.79 16.31 13.84
N PRO A 226 14.93 16.71 15.12
CA PRO A 226 14.56 15.86 16.24
C PRO A 226 13.05 15.61 16.26
N VAL A 227 12.67 14.35 16.49
CA VAL A 227 11.28 13.93 16.55
C VAL A 227 11.04 13.00 17.74
N LEU A 228 9.88 13.12 18.39
CA LEU A 228 9.36 12.14 19.33
C LEU A 228 8.46 11.14 18.59
N GLU A 229 7.68 11.66 17.64
CA GLU A 229 6.77 10.87 16.82
C GLU A 229 6.57 11.56 15.46
N SER A 230 6.61 10.79 14.36
CA SER A 230 6.38 11.34 13.02
C SER A 230 5.94 10.26 12.02
N TRP A 231 5.02 10.63 11.12
CA TRP A 231 4.63 9.81 9.98
C TRP A 231 5.75 9.75 8.94
N LEU A 232 6.13 8.53 8.56
CA LEU A 232 7.16 8.32 7.55
C LEU A 232 6.62 8.52 6.13
N ARG A 233 7.49 9.02 5.25
CA ARG A 233 7.29 9.19 3.81
C ARG A 233 8.38 8.45 3.07
N HIS A 234 8.06 7.98 1.87
CA HIS A 234 9.07 7.38 1.00
C HIS A 234 10.27 8.32 0.81
N GLY A 235 11.46 7.81 1.04
CA GLY A 235 12.72 8.56 0.97
C GLY A 235 13.15 9.27 2.26
N ASP A 236 12.39 9.17 3.35
CA ASP A 236 12.78 9.75 4.63
C ASP A 236 14.05 9.10 5.19
N GLU A 237 14.91 9.92 5.82
CA GLU A 237 16.12 9.51 6.50
C GLU A 237 15.96 9.61 8.02
N ILE A 238 16.12 8.47 8.69
CA ILE A 238 16.03 8.32 10.14
C ILE A 238 17.44 8.21 10.69
N GLN A 239 17.86 9.16 11.53
CA GLN A 239 19.16 9.10 12.17
C GLN A 239 19.01 8.63 13.62
N ILE A 240 19.78 7.59 13.96
CA ILE A 240 19.89 6.97 15.27
C ILE A 240 21.37 6.91 15.64
N GLY A 241 21.82 7.75 16.58
CA GLY A 241 23.26 7.91 16.85
C GLY A 241 23.99 8.43 15.62
N ASN A 242 25.01 7.69 15.16
CA ASN A 242 25.77 7.98 13.93
C ASN A 242 25.21 7.24 12.71
N SER A 243 24.24 6.35 12.89
CA SER A 243 23.64 5.57 11.81
C SER A 243 22.50 6.33 11.16
N VAL A 244 22.47 6.35 9.82
CA VAL A 244 21.38 6.91 9.02
C VAL A 244 20.70 5.78 8.25
N LEU A 245 19.39 5.65 8.46
CA LEU A 245 18.55 4.64 7.80
C LEU A 245 17.60 5.33 6.81
N ARG A 246 17.55 4.86 5.58
CA ARG A 246 16.59 5.32 4.59
C ARG A 246 15.35 4.45 4.60
N TYR A 247 14.19 5.10 4.71
CA TYR A 247 12.89 4.45 4.62
C TYR A 247 12.36 4.50 3.19
N GLU A 248 11.99 3.36 2.62
CA GLU A 248 11.47 3.27 1.25
C GLU A 248 10.21 2.39 1.19
N VAL A 249 9.24 2.79 0.38
CA VAL A 249 8.08 1.95 -0.01
C VAL A 249 8.52 1.09 -1.18
N ILE A 250 8.44 -0.24 -1.05
CA ILE A 250 9.00 -1.23 -1.99
C ILE A 250 7.93 -1.99 -2.76
#